data_9d1090a628c2b36a57baef4d86ea0518
#
_entry.id   9d1090a628c2b36a57baef4d86ea0518
#
_cell.length_a   1.000
_cell.length_b   1.000
_cell.length_c   1.000
_cell.angle_alpha   90.00
_cell.angle_beta   90.00
_cell.angle_gamma   90.00
#
_symmetry.space_group_name_H-M   'P 1'
#
loop_
_entity.id
_entity.type
_entity.pdbx_description
1 polymer ?
#
loop_
_entity_poly.entity_id
_entity_poly.type
_entity_poly.pdbx_seq_one_letter_code
_entity_poly.pdbx_strand_id
1 'polypeptide(L)'
;IAAAMVRNSGDPDEDKRQREVADARLAACLAEHEDNPFTLPASGSMLGMLTERVACKDKLLACQLDAILHAEAFQELEAVWRGLHYLVFNTETSDRLKLRLFNASFKELRTDLERAVEFDQSLLFKRVYEEEYGTFGGEPYSCLLHVHEYGLSAVDLGVLQKMAEVAAAAHT
;
A
#
# COMPACT_ATOMS: atom_id res chain seq x y z
N ILE A 1 -15.51 8.60 -4.89
CA ILE A 1 -14.46 8.47 -3.85
C ILE A 1 -13.81 7.09 -3.94
N ALA A 2 -14.59 5.99 -4.03
CA ALA A 2 -14.06 4.63 -4.23
C ALA A 2 -13.19 4.51 -5.51
N ALA A 3 -13.57 5.18 -6.60
CA ALA A 3 -12.83 5.16 -7.86
C ALA A 3 -11.45 5.84 -7.79
N ALA A 4 -11.23 6.74 -6.82
CA ALA A 4 -9.94 7.43 -6.66
C ALA A 4 -8.90 6.59 -5.88
N MET A 5 -9.33 5.52 -5.21
CA MET A 5 -8.46 4.62 -4.43
C MET A 5 -8.10 3.31 -5.16
N VAL A 6 -8.65 3.08 -6.35
CA VAL A 6 -8.26 1.92 -7.16
C VAL A 6 -6.82 2.13 -7.62
N ARG A 7 -5.94 1.25 -7.17
CA ARG A 7 -4.54 1.24 -7.58
C ARG A 7 -4.47 1.03 -9.08
N ASN A 8 -3.75 1.88 -9.77
CA ASN A 8 -3.49 1.68 -11.18
C ASN A 8 -2.44 0.55 -11.30
N SER A 9 -2.89 -0.68 -11.45
CA SER A 9 -2.02 -1.87 -11.57
C SER A 9 -1.16 -1.83 -12.84
N GLY A 10 -1.46 -0.91 -13.76
CA GLY A 10 -0.87 -0.84 -15.08
C GLY A 10 -1.47 -1.85 -16.07
N ASP A 11 -2.39 -2.70 -15.61
CA ASP A 11 -3.22 -3.56 -16.42
C ASP A 11 -4.64 -2.98 -16.49
N PRO A 12 -5.08 -2.46 -17.64
CA PRO A 12 -6.39 -1.81 -17.78
C PRO A 12 -7.56 -2.75 -17.52
N ASP A 13 -7.39 -4.06 -17.73
CA ASP A 13 -8.44 -5.04 -17.50
C ASP A 13 -8.59 -5.38 -16.00
N GLU A 14 -7.52 -5.37 -15.26
CA GLU A 14 -7.53 -5.58 -13.81
C GLU A 14 -8.11 -4.36 -13.08
N ASP A 15 -7.70 -3.16 -13.46
CA ASP A 15 -8.25 -1.91 -12.94
C ASP A 15 -9.76 -1.81 -13.19
N LYS A 16 -10.23 -2.29 -14.34
CA LYS A 16 -11.66 -2.34 -14.67
C LYS A 16 -12.41 -3.31 -13.78
N ARG A 17 -11.89 -4.52 -13.58
CA ARG A 17 -12.49 -5.54 -12.68
C ARG A 17 -12.57 -5.04 -11.23
N GLN A 18 -11.53 -4.41 -10.73
CA GLN A 18 -11.52 -3.86 -9.38
C GLN A 18 -12.54 -2.75 -9.20
N ARG A 19 -12.72 -1.89 -10.21
CA ARG A 19 -13.78 -0.86 -10.22
C ARG A 19 -15.17 -1.48 -10.22
N GLU A 20 -15.41 -2.47 -11.08
CA GLU A 20 -16.70 -3.18 -11.16
C GLU A 20 -17.05 -3.87 -9.83
N VAL A 21 -16.06 -4.47 -9.15
CA VAL A 21 -16.28 -5.09 -7.84
C VAL A 21 -16.56 -4.03 -6.76
N ALA A 22 -15.84 -2.91 -6.76
CA ALA A 22 -16.08 -1.82 -5.82
C ALA A 22 -17.46 -1.17 -6.03
N ASP A 23 -17.84 -0.94 -7.28
CA ASP A 23 -19.15 -0.40 -7.63
C ASP A 23 -20.29 -1.37 -7.29
N ALA A 24 -20.10 -2.68 -7.50
CA ALA A 24 -21.08 -3.69 -7.13
C ALA A 24 -21.27 -3.78 -5.60
N ARG A 25 -20.19 -3.70 -4.82
CA ARG A 25 -20.27 -3.65 -3.35
C ARG A 25 -20.99 -2.38 -2.87
N LEU A 26 -20.64 -1.25 -3.47
CA LEU A 26 -21.30 0.02 -3.15
C LEU A 26 -22.78 -0.04 -3.49
N ALA A 27 -23.14 -0.57 -4.66
CA ALA A 27 -24.53 -0.73 -5.11
C ALA A 27 -25.31 -1.68 -4.19
N ALA A 28 -24.74 -2.83 -3.79
CA ALA A 28 -25.35 -3.76 -2.84
C ALA A 28 -25.60 -3.09 -1.47
N CYS A 29 -24.63 -2.35 -0.97
CA CYS A 29 -24.75 -1.62 0.28
C CYS A 29 -25.80 -0.49 0.22
N LEU A 30 -25.93 0.19 -0.91
CA LEU A 30 -26.96 1.20 -1.15
C LEU A 30 -28.34 0.55 -1.30
N ALA A 31 -28.45 -0.60 -1.97
CA ALA A 31 -29.71 -1.34 -2.16
C ALA A 31 -30.30 -1.86 -0.84
N GLU A 32 -29.46 -2.32 0.09
CA GLU A 32 -29.92 -2.68 1.45
C GLU A 32 -30.53 -1.49 2.22
N HIS A 33 -30.27 -0.27 1.75
CA HIS A 33 -30.70 0.98 2.40
C HIS A 33 -31.72 1.77 1.57
N GLU A 34 -32.14 1.25 0.41
CA GLU A 34 -33.18 1.86 -0.44
C GLU A 34 -34.60 1.74 0.12
N ASP A 35 -34.80 1.03 1.24
CA ASP A 35 -36.04 1.07 1.99
C ASP A 35 -36.20 2.45 2.64
N ASN A 36 -36.49 3.37 1.74
CA ASN A 36 -37.13 4.66 1.97
C ASN A 36 -36.47 5.60 3.01
N PRO A 37 -35.46 6.39 2.63
CA PRO A 37 -34.88 7.41 3.51
C PRO A 37 -35.86 8.57 3.84
N PHE A 38 -37.10 8.49 3.35
CA PHE A 38 -38.12 9.53 3.48
C PHE A 38 -39.41 9.09 4.19
N THR A 39 -39.48 7.89 4.76
CA THR A 39 -40.59 7.55 5.61
C THR A 39 -40.51 8.43 6.86
N LEU A 40 -41.50 9.30 6.99
CA LEU A 40 -41.67 10.12 8.21
C LEU A 40 -41.81 9.17 9.39
N PRO A 41 -41.00 9.34 10.47
CA PRO A 41 -41.13 8.50 11.64
C PRO A 41 -42.53 8.69 12.24
N ALA A 42 -43.11 7.59 12.76
CA ALA A 42 -44.40 7.60 13.38
C ALA A 42 -44.49 8.50 14.64
N SER A 43 -43.34 8.90 15.19
CA SER A 43 -43.25 9.89 16.28
C SER A 43 -43.09 11.29 15.71
N GLY A 44 -44.11 12.12 15.79
CA GLY A 44 -44.14 13.51 15.29
C GLY A 44 -43.20 14.49 15.99
N SER A 45 -42.13 14.03 16.62
CA SER A 45 -41.10 14.86 17.25
C SER A 45 -40.01 15.21 16.22
N MET A 46 -39.72 16.51 16.07
CA MET A 46 -38.63 17.02 15.23
C MET A 46 -37.28 16.39 15.62
N LEU A 47 -37.04 16.15 16.88
CA LEU A 47 -35.85 15.51 17.41
C LEU A 47 -35.73 14.05 16.91
N GLY A 48 -36.82 13.29 16.91
CA GLY A 48 -36.87 11.93 16.41
C GLY A 48 -36.53 11.87 14.92
N MET A 49 -37.08 12.79 14.13
CA MET A 49 -36.78 12.90 12.68
C MET A 49 -35.28 13.21 12.41
N LEU A 50 -34.72 14.12 13.20
CA LEU A 50 -33.29 14.47 13.07
C LEU A 50 -32.37 13.28 13.43
N THR A 51 -32.69 12.60 14.54
CA THR A 51 -31.93 11.43 15.01
C THR A 51 -31.95 10.29 13.96
N GLU A 52 -33.10 10.03 13.36
CA GLU A 52 -33.25 9.01 12.33
C GLU A 52 -32.49 9.38 11.05
N ARG A 53 -32.53 10.64 10.63
CA ARG A 53 -31.74 11.12 9.48
C ARG A 53 -30.22 11.03 9.72
N VAL A 54 -29.76 11.35 10.92
CA VAL A 54 -28.36 11.17 11.31
C VAL A 54 -27.99 9.70 11.24
N ALA A 55 -28.78 8.81 11.86
CA ALA A 55 -28.53 7.37 11.83
C ALA A 55 -28.50 6.79 10.41
N CYS A 56 -29.38 7.27 9.52
CA CYS A 56 -29.36 6.87 8.12
C CYS A 56 -28.07 7.32 7.41
N LYS A 57 -27.63 8.56 7.63
CA LYS A 57 -26.36 9.06 7.06
C LYS A 57 -25.15 8.33 7.63
N ASP A 58 -25.14 8.03 8.93
CA ASP A 58 -24.08 7.27 9.56
C ASP A 58 -23.95 5.87 8.97
N LYS A 59 -25.08 5.21 8.68
CA LYS A 59 -25.08 3.92 7.99
C LYS A 59 -24.49 4.03 6.59
N LEU A 60 -24.90 5.02 5.79
CA LEU A 60 -24.36 5.23 4.46
C LEU A 60 -22.83 5.49 4.49
N LEU A 61 -22.38 6.31 5.43
CA LEU A 61 -20.96 6.56 5.63
C LEU A 61 -20.20 5.31 6.06
N ALA A 62 -20.78 4.52 6.99
CA ALA A 62 -20.21 3.25 7.41
C ALA A 62 -20.04 2.29 6.23
N CYS A 63 -21.07 2.16 5.38
CA CYS A 63 -21.00 1.33 4.18
C CYS A 63 -19.92 1.80 3.19
N GLN A 64 -19.79 3.10 2.98
CA GLN A 64 -18.76 3.64 2.10
C GLN A 64 -17.36 3.41 2.68
N LEU A 65 -17.18 3.61 3.98
CA LEU A 65 -15.91 3.33 4.66
C LEU A 65 -15.56 1.85 4.60
N ASP A 66 -16.54 0.97 4.83
CA ASP A 66 -16.37 -0.47 4.75
C ASP A 66 -15.91 -0.92 3.36
N ALA A 67 -16.55 -0.39 2.30
CA ALA A 67 -16.15 -0.66 0.93
C ALA A 67 -14.71 -0.21 0.61
N ILE A 68 -14.26 0.92 1.19
CA ILE A 68 -12.90 1.42 1.05
C ILE A 68 -11.92 0.54 1.81
N LEU A 69 -12.21 0.24 3.07
CA LEU A 69 -11.36 -0.55 3.96
C LEU A 69 -11.17 -1.99 3.48
N HIS A 70 -12.17 -2.54 2.77
CA HIS A 70 -12.11 -3.88 2.20
C HIS A 70 -11.64 -3.90 0.74
N ALA A 71 -11.26 -2.76 0.18
CA ALA A 71 -10.61 -2.75 -1.13
C ALA A 71 -9.21 -3.37 -1.03
N GLU A 72 -8.91 -4.35 -1.89
CA GLU A 72 -7.65 -5.11 -1.87
C GLU A 72 -6.41 -4.19 -1.90
N ALA A 73 -6.40 -3.22 -2.81
CA ALA A 73 -5.31 -2.24 -2.92
C ALA A 73 -5.13 -1.38 -1.65
N PHE A 74 -6.22 -1.13 -0.90
CA PHE A 74 -6.12 -0.44 0.38
C PHE A 74 -5.56 -1.35 1.47
N GLN A 75 -5.99 -2.61 1.50
CA GLN A 75 -5.51 -3.60 2.48
C GLN A 75 -4.02 -3.89 2.30
N GLU A 76 -3.54 -4.02 1.05
CA GLU A 76 -2.13 -4.17 0.75
C GLU A 76 -1.31 -2.96 1.24
N LEU A 77 -1.76 -1.76 0.94
CA LEU A 77 -1.12 -0.53 1.40
C LEU A 77 -1.12 -0.44 2.93
N GLU A 78 -2.26 -0.74 3.56
CA GLU A 78 -2.39 -0.76 5.01
C GLU A 78 -1.44 -1.77 5.65
N ALA A 79 -1.31 -2.97 5.08
CA ALA A 79 -0.41 -4.00 5.58
C ALA A 79 1.05 -3.53 5.61
N VAL A 80 1.50 -2.88 4.53
CA VAL A 80 2.86 -2.30 4.45
C VAL A 80 3.06 -1.22 5.50
N TRP A 81 2.11 -0.29 5.64
CA TRP A 81 2.20 0.80 6.61
C TRP A 81 2.11 0.30 8.06
N ARG A 82 1.29 -0.71 8.33
CA ARG A 82 1.24 -1.36 9.67
C ARG A 82 2.53 -2.09 9.99
N GLY A 83 3.15 -2.76 9.01
CA GLY A 83 4.46 -3.37 9.17
C GLY A 83 5.55 -2.33 9.50
N LEU A 84 5.57 -1.21 8.77
CA LEU A 84 6.49 -0.11 9.04
C LEU A 84 6.22 0.51 10.42
N HIS A 85 4.98 0.75 10.77
CA HIS A 85 4.59 1.25 12.10
C HIS A 85 5.10 0.31 13.20
N TYR A 86 4.86 -1.00 13.05
CA TYR A 86 5.35 -1.99 14.01
C TYR A 86 6.87 -1.93 14.17
N LEU A 87 7.60 -1.86 13.06
CA LEU A 87 9.06 -1.76 13.08
C LEU A 87 9.53 -0.50 13.81
N VAL A 88 8.97 0.65 13.49
CA VAL A 88 9.37 1.95 14.08
C VAL A 88 9.06 2.00 15.58
N PHE A 89 7.88 1.54 16.00
CA PHE A 89 7.46 1.63 17.40
C PHE A 89 8.06 0.57 18.33
N ASN A 90 8.53 -0.55 17.75
CA ASN A 90 9.20 -1.61 18.53
C ASN A 90 10.74 -1.57 18.41
N THR A 91 11.29 -0.57 17.72
CA THR A 91 12.73 -0.39 17.59
C THR A 91 13.17 0.86 18.35
N GLU A 92 14.09 0.70 19.28
CA GLU A 92 14.73 1.83 19.94
C GLU A 92 15.73 2.48 18.98
N THR A 93 15.28 3.53 18.30
CA THR A 93 16.15 4.30 17.41
C THR A 93 17.12 5.15 18.19
N SER A 94 18.37 5.18 17.76
CA SER A 94 19.47 5.94 18.38
C SER A 94 20.46 6.41 17.31
N ASP A 95 21.52 7.08 17.70
CA ASP A 95 22.60 7.42 16.78
C ASP A 95 23.26 6.20 16.13
N ARG A 96 23.11 5.01 16.76
CA ARG A 96 23.68 3.74 16.26
C ARG A 96 22.67 2.91 15.47
N LEU A 97 21.37 3.19 15.58
CA LEU A 97 20.30 2.43 14.90
C LEU A 97 19.32 3.40 14.26
N LYS A 98 19.44 3.55 12.96
CA LYS A 98 18.64 4.45 12.15
C LYS A 98 17.80 3.62 11.18
N LEU A 99 16.55 4.01 11.02
CA LEU A 99 15.64 3.44 10.02
C LEU A 99 15.52 4.43 8.87
N ARG A 100 15.80 3.95 7.66
CA ARG A 100 15.62 4.73 6.43
C ARG A 100 14.60 4.04 5.54
N LEU A 101 13.74 4.80 4.90
CA LEU A 101 12.72 4.32 4.00
C LEU A 101 13.12 4.60 2.56
N PHE A 102 13.21 3.55 1.75
CA PHE A 102 13.41 3.65 0.32
C PHE A 102 12.09 3.38 -0.41
N ASN A 103 11.53 4.43 -1.01
CA ASN A 103 10.27 4.33 -1.74
C ASN A 103 10.53 3.93 -3.19
N ALA A 104 10.40 2.66 -3.49
CA ALA A 104 10.48 2.11 -4.84
C ALA A 104 9.37 1.08 -5.06
N SER A 105 8.71 1.14 -6.21
CA SER A 105 7.78 0.09 -6.61
C SER A 105 8.54 -1.14 -7.10
N PHE A 106 7.91 -2.31 -7.00
CA PHE A 106 8.50 -3.56 -7.53
C PHE A 106 8.86 -3.43 -9.02
N LYS A 107 8.02 -2.76 -9.80
CA LYS A 107 8.25 -2.54 -11.22
C LYS A 107 9.49 -1.68 -11.50
N GLU A 108 9.70 -0.64 -10.72
CA GLU A 108 10.89 0.23 -10.84
C GLU A 108 12.14 -0.54 -10.48
N LEU A 109 12.13 -1.24 -9.34
CA LEU A 109 13.24 -2.06 -8.89
C LEU A 109 13.61 -3.15 -9.91
N ARG A 110 12.61 -3.87 -10.41
CA ARG A 110 12.79 -4.87 -11.46
C ARG A 110 13.37 -4.26 -12.71
N THR A 111 12.82 -3.14 -13.20
CA THR A 111 13.30 -2.48 -14.41
C THR A 111 14.74 -1.99 -14.27
N ASP A 112 15.10 -1.48 -13.10
CA ASP A 112 16.46 -1.05 -12.79
C ASP A 112 17.44 -2.23 -12.86
N LEU A 113 17.12 -3.31 -12.15
CA LEU A 113 17.97 -4.51 -12.11
C LEU A 113 18.01 -5.27 -13.44
N GLU A 114 16.94 -5.25 -14.25
CA GLU A 114 16.94 -5.86 -15.60
C GLU A 114 17.78 -5.04 -16.60
N ARG A 115 17.74 -3.72 -16.51
CA ARG A 115 18.53 -2.83 -17.40
C ARG A 115 20.01 -2.83 -17.08
N ALA A 116 20.35 -3.00 -15.82
CA ALA A 116 21.73 -3.10 -15.41
C ALA A 116 22.36 -4.40 -15.96
N VAL A 117 23.40 -4.26 -16.74
CA VAL A 117 24.17 -5.42 -17.27
C VAL A 117 24.80 -6.18 -16.11
N GLU A 118 25.39 -5.45 -15.17
CA GLU A 118 25.92 -5.97 -13.92
C GLU A 118 25.25 -5.26 -12.75
N PHE A 119 25.21 -5.88 -11.58
CA PHE A 119 24.51 -5.37 -10.40
C PHE A 119 25.05 -4.01 -9.92
N ASP A 120 26.34 -3.73 -10.14
CA ASP A 120 27.01 -2.49 -9.78
C ASP A 120 26.54 -1.26 -10.58
N GLN A 121 25.93 -1.47 -11.75
CA GLN A 121 25.38 -0.40 -12.59
C GLN A 121 23.96 -0.03 -12.23
N SER A 122 23.32 -0.77 -11.31
CA SER A 122 21.96 -0.51 -10.87
C SER A 122 21.86 0.75 -10.01
N LEU A 123 20.72 1.44 -10.08
CA LEU A 123 20.42 2.56 -9.18
C LEU A 123 20.35 2.09 -7.73
N LEU A 124 19.89 0.87 -7.50
CA LEU A 124 19.87 0.28 -6.17
C LEU A 124 21.27 0.21 -5.58
N PHE A 125 22.25 -0.31 -6.33
CA PHE A 125 23.64 -0.38 -5.88
C PHE A 125 24.22 1.00 -5.59
N LYS A 126 23.97 1.98 -6.46
CA LYS A 126 24.43 3.35 -6.26
C LYS A 126 23.88 3.95 -4.95
N ARG A 127 22.61 3.74 -4.67
CA ARG A 127 21.97 4.23 -3.46
C ARG A 127 22.42 3.53 -2.17
N VAL A 128 22.65 2.23 -2.25
CA VAL A 128 22.98 1.41 -1.07
C VAL A 128 24.48 1.41 -0.79
N TYR A 129 25.29 1.39 -1.84
CA TYR A 129 26.73 1.28 -1.71
C TYR A 129 27.47 2.59 -2.03
N GLU A 130 27.37 3.11 -3.24
CA GLU A 130 28.20 4.24 -3.68
C GLU A 130 27.94 5.52 -2.86
N GLU A 131 26.70 5.84 -2.59
CA GLU A 131 26.32 7.03 -1.83
C GLU A 131 26.76 6.93 -0.36
N GLU A 132 26.75 5.74 0.22
CA GLU A 132 27.06 5.56 1.64
C GLU A 132 28.55 5.25 1.91
N TYR A 133 29.21 4.48 1.05
CA TYR A 133 30.64 4.19 1.18
C TYR A 133 31.53 5.20 0.45
N GLY A 134 31.04 5.80 -0.63
CA GLY A 134 31.77 6.78 -1.43
C GLY A 134 31.73 8.21 -0.90
N THR A 135 30.90 8.50 0.08
CA THR A 135 30.69 9.87 0.60
C THR A 135 31.24 9.99 2.00
N PHE A 136 31.98 11.08 2.24
CA PHE A 136 32.50 11.36 3.59
C PHE A 136 31.35 11.60 4.58
N GLY A 137 31.30 10.82 5.65
CA GLY A 137 30.21 10.83 6.61
C GLY A 137 29.00 9.99 6.22
N GLY A 138 29.10 9.17 5.20
CA GLY A 138 28.10 8.18 4.85
C GLY A 138 27.92 7.12 5.94
N GLU A 139 26.74 6.57 6.02
CA GLU A 139 26.33 5.58 7.04
C GLU A 139 25.86 4.30 6.33
N PRO A 140 26.75 3.32 6.12
CA PRO A 140 26.43 2.07 5.44
C PRO A 140 25.27 1.34 6.09
N TYR A 141 24.44 0.74 5.26
CA TYR A 141 23.32 -0.06 5.74
C TYR A 141 23.81 -1.41 6.27
N SER A 142 23.25 -1.85 7.39
CA SER A 142 23.54 -3.15 7.99
C SER A 142 22.48 -4.18 7.64
N CYS A 143 21.31 -3.76 7.17
CA CYS A 143 20.21 -4.63 6.82
C CYS A 143 19.28 -3.94 5.79
N LEU A 144 18.88 -4.67 4.77
CA LEU A 144 17.85 -4.27 3.82
C LEU A 144 16.61 -5.13 4.03
N LEU A 145 15.49 -4.47 4.36
CA LEU A 145 14.18 -5.13 4.49
C LEU A 145 13.37 -4.87 3.24
N HIS A 146 13.04 -5.94 2.55
CA HIS A 146 12.24 -5.88 1.33
C HIS A 146 10.80 -6.30 1.60
N VAL A 147 9.83 -5.49 1.17
CA VAL A 147 8.41 -5.63 1.53
C VAL A 147 7.56 -6.18 0.37
N HIS A 148 8.12 -6.32 -0.82
CA HIS A 148 7.38 -6.86 -1.97
C HIS A 148 7.28 -8.38 -1.93
N GLU A 149 6.19 -8.91 -2.46
CA GLU A 149 5.97 -10.34 -2.60
C GLU A 149 6.62 -10.85 -3.90
N TYR A 150 7.25 -12.01 -3.83
CA TYR A 150 7.88 -12.68 -4.96
C TYR A 150 7.16 -13.98 -5.27
N GLY A 151 6.93 -14.21 -6.56
CA GLY A 151 6.48 -15.49 -7.05
C GLY A 151 7.64 -16.47 -7.28
N LEU A 152 7.30 -17.66 -7.77
CA LEU A 152 8.29 -18.67 -8.20
C LEU A 152 8.66 -18.51 -9.68
N SER A 153 8.43 -17.36 -10.28
CA SER A 153 8.78 -17.12 -11.67
C SER A 153 10.30 -16.97 -11.83
N ALA A 154 10.83 -17.38 -12.97
CA ALA A 154 12.26 -17.21 -13.27
C ALA A 154 12.70 -15.73 -13.25
N VAL A 155 11.77 -14.84 -13.52
CA VAL A 155 11.99 -13.39 -13.49
C VAL A 155 12.15 -12.91 -12.05
N ASP A 156 11.25 -13.30 -11.14
CA ASP A 156 11.31 -12.90 -9.75
C ASP A 156 12.55 -13.46 -9.06
N LEU A 157 12.92 -14.70 -9.39
CA LEU A 157 14.15 -15.30 -8.90
C LEU A 157 15.40 -14.56 -9.41
N GLY A 158 15.36 -14.07 -10.66
CA GLY A 158 16.45 -13.25 -11.21
C GLY A 158 16.59 -11.90 -10.49
N VAL A 159 15.47 -11.26 -10.13
CA VAL A 159 15.48 -10.03 -9.34
C VAL A 159 16.05 -10.29 -7.94
N LEU A 160 15.61 -11.36 -7.27
CA LEU A 160 16.12 -11.75 -5.95
C LEU A 160 17.63 -12.05 -5.99
N GLN A 161 18.11 -12.74 -7.03
CA GLN A 161 19.53 -13.02 -7.18
C GLN A 161 20.34 -11.73 -7.30
N LYS A 162 19.95 -10.81 -8.19
CA LYS A 162 20.65 -9.53 -8.35
C LYS A 162 20.60 -8.67 -7.09
N MET A 163 19.48 -8.69 -6.36
CA MET A 163 19.38 -8.02 -5.05
C MET A 163 20.35 -8.63 -4.04
N ALA A 164 20.47 -9.95 -4.01
CA ALA A 164 21.42 -10.63 -3.13
C ALA A 164 22.86 -10.28 -3.48
N GLU A 165 23.20 -10.13 -4.77
CA GLU A 165 24.50 -9.68 -5.22
C GLU A 165 24.82 -8.25 -4.75
N VAL A 166 23.84 -7.32 -4.86
CA VAL A 166 23.96 -5.95 -4.33
C VAL A 166 24.15 -5.97 -2.81
N ALA A 167 23.34 -6.74 -2.08
CA ALA A 167 23.44 -6.85 -0.63
C ALA A 167 24.78 -7.43 -0.19
N ALA A 168 25.25 -8.48 -0.86
CA ALA A 168 26.57 -9.08 -0.58
C ALA A 168 27.71 -8.11 -0.81
N ALA A 169 27.68 -7.33 -1.89
CA ALA A 169 28.67 -6.32 -2.18
C ALA A 169 28.65 -5.15 -1.18
N ALA A 170 27.47 -4.78 -0.69
CA ALA A 170 27.29 -3.75 0.30
C ALA A 170 27.48 -4.23 1.77
N HIS A 171 27.75 -5.52 1.98
CA HIS A 171 27.88 -6.14 3.30
C HIS A 171 26.62 -5.94 4.18
N THR A 172 25.42 -6.01 3.59
CA THR A 172 24.15 -5.81 4.28
C THR A 172 23.31 -7.09 4.31
#